data_434af3ecfd8d5618c69182e81964dc6e
#
_entry.id   434af3ecfd8d5618c69182e81964dc6e
#
_cell.length_a   1.000
_cell.length_b   1.000
_cell.length_c   1.000
_cell.angle_alpha   90.00
_cell.angle_beta   90.00
_cell.angle_gamma   90.00
#
_symmetry.space_group_name_H-M   'P 1'
#
loop_
_entity.id
_entity.type
_entity.pdbx_description
1 polymer ?
#
loop_
_entity_poly.entity_id
_entity_poly.type
_entity_poly.pdbx_seq_one_letter_code
_entity_poly.pdbx_strand_id
1 'polypeptide(L)'
;MKRKITILVLLALVFCCYSCNYLDIVPDELPTEEDAFNDRYAAERYLYSCYSHLPNQRNGGVWLMSTTEVASSLEQSFLQGRYSATNPGYYTYWSNCYGAIRRCYLLIDNIDTVPRLDEETKETYKAEARFLIAYYHFLLLRAYGPIPIVEKAYDLDTEISDFPPRSNFDKCVQWISDMYDLAYNGLLEQQPTNYYGRATRPAAKTFKAILWLYAASPLFNGNTEFYADTLIDPETGEHLMPQNYDATKWEKALQYALEAEESCTK
;
A
#
# COMPACT_ATOMS: atom_id res chain seq x y z
N MET A 1 -42.96 43.48 -41.47
CA MET A 1 -41.70 42.73 -41.64
C MET A 1 -40.88 42.65 -40.35
N LYS A 2 -40.58 43.72 -39.63
CA LYS A 2 -39.73 43.71 -38.41
C LYS A 2 -40.21 42.75 -37.34
N ARG A 3 -41.50 42.64 -37.03
CA ARG A 3 -42.08 41.76 -35.99
C ARG A 3 -41.91 40.24 -36.30
N LYS A 4 -41.89 39.83 -37.57
CA LYS A 4 -41.65 38.43 -37.99
C LYS A 4 -40.20 38.06 -37.89
N ILE A 5 -39.29 39.01 -38.14
CA ILE A 5 -37.84 38.81 -38.00
C ILE A 5 -37.46 38.66 -36.50
N THR A 6 -38.08 39.47 -35.64
CA THR A 6 -37.84 39.36 -34.17
C THR A 6 -38.28 38.02 -33.60
N ILE A 7 -39.43 37.50 -34.07
CA ILE A 7 -39.91 36.17 -33.63
C ILE A 7 -38.98 35.04 -34.12
N LEU A 8 -38.46 35.15 -35.35
CA LEU A 8 -37.54 34.15 -35.91
C LEU A 8 -36.21 34.14 -35.17
N VAL A 9 -35.68 35.31 -34.77
CA VAL A 9 -34.45 35.44 -33.98
C VAL A 9 -34.65 34.88 -32.56
N LEU A 10 -35.81 35.14 -31.94
CA LEU A 10 -36.13 34.57 -30.62
C LEU A 10 -36.25 33.03 -30.66
N LEU A 11 -36.88 32.49 -31.73
CA LEU A 11 -36.94 31.03 -31.90
C LEU A 11 -35.57 30.40 -32.12
N ALA A 12 -34.68 31.04 -32.89
CA ALA A 12 -33.32 30.58 -33.11
C ALA A 12 -32.48 30.61 -31.82
N LEU A 13 -32.66 31.62 -30.95
CA LEU A 13 -32.00 31.69 -29.63
C LEU A 13 -32.47 30.57 -28.68
N VAL A 14 -33.77 30.23 -28.70
CA VAL A 14 -34.28 29.11 -27.88
C VAL A 14 -33.73 27.77 -28.37
N PHE A 15 -33.55 27.56 -29.69
CA PHE A 15 -32.94 26.34 -30.23
C PHE A 15 -31.42 26.20 -29.87
N CYS A 16 -30.70 27.31 -29.71
CA CYS A 16 -29.28 27.27 -29.26
C CYS A 16 -29.11 26.84 -27.79
N CYS A 17 -30.15 26.98 -26.96
CA CYS A 17 -30.09 26.58 -25.54
C CYS A 17 -30.28 25.07 -25.30
N TYR A 18 -30.71 24.29 -26.30
CA TYR A 18 -30.91 22.85 -26.19
C TYR A 18 -29.68 22.01 -26.60
N SER A 19 -28.55 22.63 -26.91
CA SER A 19 -27.34 21.94 -27.41
C SER A 19 -26.31 21.61 -26.31
N CYS A 20 -26.70 21.52 -25.03
CA CYS A 20 -25.72 21.37 -23.94
C CYS A 20 -25.52 19.95 -23.39
N ASN A 21 -26.03 18.91 -24.05
CA ASN A 21 -25.74 17.53 -23.61
C ASN A 21 -24.47 16.93 -24.23
N TYR A 22 -23.72 17.69 -25.04
CA TYR A 22 -22.49 17.19 -25.66
C TYR A 22 -21.30 17.12 -24.65
N LEU A 23 -21.39 17.84 -23.54
CA LEU A 23 -20.33 17.85 -22.51
C LEU A 23 -20.59 16.82 -21.39
N ASP A 24 -21.75 16.19 -21.34
CA ASP A 24 -22.10 15.12 -20.40
C ASP A 24 -21.78 13.71 -20.95
N ILE A 25 -21.13 13.61 -22.10
CA ILE A 25 -20.56 12.34 -22.54
C ILE A 25 -19.32 12.11 -21.68
N VAL A 26 -19.46 11.44 -20.55
CA VAL A 26 -18.36 10.75 -19.88
C VAL A 26 -17.74 9.86 -20.96
N PRO A 27 -16.45 10.01 -21.29
CA PRO A 27 -15.82 9.13 -22.26
C PRO A 27 -16.05 7.69 -21.80
N ASP A 28 -16.74 6.91 -22.64
CA ASP A 28 -17.03 5.47 -22.43
C ASP A 28 -15.75 4.62 -22.40
N GLU A 29 -14.58 5.28 -22.42
CA GLU A 29 -13.26 4.69 -22.53
C GLU A 29 -12.49 4.66 -21.19
N LEU A 30 -13.04 5.18 -20.10
CA LEU A 30 -12.41 5.02 -18.80
C LEU A 30 -12.82 3.65 -18.20
N PRO A 31 -11.88 2.71 -18.04
CA PRO A 31 -12.18 1.41 -17.46
C PRO A 31 -12.83 1.60 -16.09
N THR A 32 -13.99 1.01 -15.90
CA THR A 32 -14.67 0.95 -14.59
C THR A 32 -14.03 -0.12 -13.71
N GLU A 33 -14.35 -0.14 -12.41
CA GLU A 33 -13.94 -1.25 -11.53
C GLU A 33 -14.49 -2.59 -12.05
N GLU A 34 -15.69 -2.58 -12.64
CA GLU A 34 -16.33 -3.75 -13.22
C GLU A 34 -15.55 -4.31 -14.41
N ASP A 35 -14.97 -3.45 -15.26
CA ASP A 35 -14.15 -3.85 -16.39
C ASP A 35 -12.86 -4.56 -15.99
N ALA A 36 -12.36 -4.27 -14.78
CA ALA A 36 -11.15 -4.88 -14.23
C ALA A 36 -11.34 -6.37 -13.89
N PHE A 37 -12.58 -6.83 -13.72
CA PHE A 37 -12.91 -8.21 -13.34
C PHE A 37 -13.78 -8.96 -14.37
N ASN A 38 -13.93 -8.41 -15.57
CA ASN A 38 -14.73 -8.99 -16.65
C ASN A 38 -14.15 -10.30 -17.22
N ASP A 39 -12.83 -10.47 -17.16
CA ASP A 39 -12.15 -11.68 -17.62
C ASP A 39 -10.83 -11.92 -16.85
N ARG A 40 -10.26 -13.11 -17.05
CA ARG A 40 -9.02 -13.54 -16.38
C ARG A 40 -7.81 -12.63 -16.69
N TYR A 41 -7.73 -12.06 -17.88
CA TYR A 41 -6.60 -11.20 -18.27
C TYR A 41 -6.74 -9.80 -17.66
N ALA A 42 -7.96 -9.30 -17.54
CA ALA A 42 -8.26 -8.07 -16.84
C ALA A 42 -7.90 -8.20 -15.35
N ALA A 43 -8.32 -9.29 -14.71
CA ALA A 43 -7.99 -9.59 -13.33
C ALA A 43 -6.46 -9.72 -13.08
N GLU A 44 -5.75 -10.38 -13.99
CA GLU A 44 -4.28 -10.48 -13.91
C GLU A 44 -3.61 -9.10 -14.06
N ARG A 45 -4.05 -8.27 -15.02
CA ARG A 45 -3.56 -6.87 -15.14
C ARG A 45 -3.85 -6.06 -13.87
N TYR A 46 -5.01 -6.29 -13.25
CA TYR A 46 -5.34 -5.63 -12.00
C TYR A 46 -4.39 -6.06 -10.87
N LEU A 47 -4.08 -7.35 -10.74
CA LEU A 47 -3.05 -7.84 -9.82
C LEU A 47 -1.71 -7.15 -10.08
N TYR A 48 -1.27 -7.01 -11.34
CA TYR A 48 -0.04 -6.26 -11.64
C TYR A 48 -0.10 -4.79 -11.22
N SER A 49 -1.28 -4.17 -11.27
CA SER A 49 -1.46 -2.81 -10.76
C SER A 49 -1.23 -2.74 -9.24
N CYS A 50 -1.55 -3.80 -8.49
CA CYS A 50 -1.21 -3.90 -7.07
C CYS A 50 0.30 -3.93 -6.83
N TYR A 51 1.06 -4.57 -7.71
CA TYR A 51 2.54 -4.61 -7.65
C TYR A 51 3.21 -3.30 -8.10
N SER A 52 2.52 -2.47 -8.88
CA SER A 52 3.13 -1.28 -9.53
C SER A 52 3.64 -0.21 -8.56
N HIS A 53 3.21 -0.27 -7.30
CA HIS A 53 3.60 0.66 -6.25
C HIS A 53 4.80 0.19 -5.42
N LEU A 54 5.36 -0.97 -5.75
CA LEU A 54 6.59 -1.44 -5.11
C LEU A 54 7.74 -0.46 -5.39
N PRO A 55 8.57 -0.17 -4.39
CA PRO A 55 9.73 0.70 -4.57
C PRO A 55 10.62 0.20 -5.71
N ASN A 56 10.84 1.05 -6.71
CA ASN A 56 11.69 0.70 -7.83
C ASN A 56 13.16 0.87 -7.42
N GLN A 57 13.88 -0.22 -7.33
CA GLN A 57 15.31 -0.22 -6.97
C GLN A 57 16.20 0.54 -7.95
N ARG A 58 15.80 0.69 -9.21
CA ARG A 58 16.52 1.54 -10.17
C ARG A 58 16.53 3.01 -9.75
N ASN A 59 15.41 3.50 -9.22
CA ASN A 59 15.33 4.85 -8.67
C ASN A 59 15.87 4.90 -7.24
N GLY A 60 15.81 3.79 -6.49
CA GLY A 60 16.32 3.66 -5.14
C GLY A 60 17.85 3.58 -5.06
N GLY A 61 18.53 3.16 -6.14
CA GLY A 61 20.01 3.15 -6.19
C GLY A 61 20.61 4.55 -6.06
N VAL A 62 19.99 5.54 -6.64
CA VAL A 62 20.35 6.95 -6.47
C VAL A 62 20.12 7.40 -5.03
N TRP A 63 19.06 6.93 -4.39
CA TRP A 63 18.74 7.23 -3.01
C TRP A 63 19.78 6.66 -2.03
N LEU A 64 20.17 5.40 -2.18
CA LEU A 64 21.19 4.78 -1.34
C LEU A 64 22.55 5.47 -1.49
N MET A 65 22.90 5.89 -2.72
CA MET A 65 24.11 6.65 -2.99
C MET A 65 24.07 8.07 -2.44
N SER A 66 22.89 8.69 -2.34
CA SER A 66 22.72 10.03 -1.81
C SER A 66 22.84 10.12 -0.30
N THR A 67 22.83 8.99 0.40
CA THR A 67 23.08 8.90 1.85
C THR A 67 24.54 8.61 2.20
N THR A 68 25.43 8.49 1.21
CA THR A 68 26.85 8.24 1.41
C THR A 68 27.69 9.50 1.18
N GLU A 69 28.93 9.51 1.67
CA GLU A 69 29.90 10.61 1.47
C GLU A 69 30.22 10.87 -0.02
N VAL A 70 29.89 9.94 -0.91
CA VAL A 70 30.10 10.01 -2.36
C VAL A 70 28.83 10.52 -3.07
N ALA A 71 27.90 11.12 -2.35
CA ALA A 71 26.62 11.54 -2.89
C ALA A 71 26.74 12.51 -4.06
N SER A 72 26.10 12.17 -5.15
CA SER A 72 25.87 13.10 -6.25
C SER A 72 24.91 14.23 -5.82
N SER A 73 24.90 15.32 -6.58
CA SER A 73 24.16 16.54 -6.33
C SER A 73 22.64 16.39 -6.15
N LEU A 74 22.08 15.20 -6.36
CA LEU A 74 20.63 15.00 -6.46
C LEU A 74 19.92 14.93 -5.10
N GLU A 75 20.58 14.51 -4.00
CA GLU A 75 19.92 14.32 -2.70
C GLU A 75 20.76 14.71 -1.49
N GLN A 76 21.40 15.85 -1.58
CA GLN A 76 22.14 16.41 -0.44
C GLN A 76 21.25 16.81 0.74
N SER A 77 19.93 16.81 0.59
CA SER A 77 18.98 17.17 1.65
C SER A 77 19.09 16.29 2.90
N PHE A 78 19.38 15.00 2.72
CA PHE A 78 19.66 14.08 3.83
C PHE A 78 20.95 14.43 4.56
N LEU A 79 22.05 14.54 3.82
CA LEU A 79 23.37 14.85 4.38
C LEU A 79 23.43 16.25 5.01
N GLN A 80 22.59 17.16 4.52
CA GLN A 80 22.50 18.54 5.02
C GLN A 80 21.47 18.71 6.16
N GLY A 81 20.83 17.63 6.62
CA GLY A 81 19.83 17.68 7.68
C GLY A 81 18.56 18.45 7.31
N ARG A 82 18.28 18.65 6.03
CA ARG A 82 17.07 19.36 5.56
C ARG A 82 15.84 18.45 5.45
N TYR A 83 15.95 17.22 5.91
CA TYR A 83 14.87 16.27 6.01
C TYR A 83 14.02 16.51 7.26
N SER A 84 12.70 16.52 7.11
CA SER A 84 11.77 16.70 8.22
C SER A 84 10.44 16.00 7.96
N ALA A 85 9.60 15.88 8.97
CA ALA A 85 8.26 15.31 8.84
C ALA A 85 7.37 16.08 7.85
N THR A 86 7.60 17.38 7.67
CA THR A 86 6.88 18.24 6.71
C THR A 86 7.55 18.28 5.33
N ASN A 87 8.81 17.85 5.24
CA ASN A 87 9.56 17.74 3.99
C ASN A 87 10.28 16.38 3.96
N PRO A 88 9.54 15.29 3.71
CA PRO A 88 10.06 13.92 3.83
C PRO A 88 10.94 13.50 2.63
N GLY A 89 11.21 14.39 1.68
CA GLY A 89 12.02 14.07 0.50
C GLY A 89 11.43 12.89 -0.29
N TYR A 90 12.20 11.82 -0.43
CA TYR A 90 11.76 10.59 -1.14
C TYR A 90 10.84 9.67 -0.32
N TYR A 91 10.68 9.88 0.98
CA TYR A 91 9.80 9.05 1.81
C TYR A 91 8.33 9.47 1.71
N THR A 92 7.84 9.66 0.49
CA THR A 92 6.43 9.96 0.20
C THR A 92 5.61 8.66 0.03
N TYR A 93 5.83 7.69 0.94
CA TYR A 93 5.15 6.40 0.85
C TYR A 93 3.68 6.45 1.25
N TRP A 94 3.26 7.44 2.02
CA TRP A 94 1.93 7.46 2.64
C TRP A 94 0.80 7.25 1.63
N SER A 95 0.60 8.19 0.72
CA SER A 95 -0.49 8.11 -0.26
C SER A 95 -0.34 6.93 -1.22
N ASN A 96 0.89 6.65 -1.65
CA ASN A 96 1.16 5.56 -2.59
C ASN A 96 0.87 4.19 -1.97
N CYS A 97 1.30 3.95 -0.72
CA CYS A 97 1.08 2.66 -0.07
C CYS A 97 -0.39 2.46 0.30
N TYR A 98 -1.08 3.47 0.85
CA TYR A 98 -2.51 3.32 1.15
C TYR A 98 -3.37 3.18 -0.11
N GLY A 99 -3.02 3.87 -1.20
CA GLY A 99 -3.64 3.66 -2.51
C GLY A 99 -3.43 2.24 -3.04
N ALA A 100 -2.23 1.67 -2.86
CA ALA A 100 -1.94 0.29 -3.23
C ALA A 100 -2.68 -0.72 -2.34
N ILE A 101 -2.76 -0.47 -1.02
CA ILE A 101 -3.52 -1.29 -0.08
C ILE A 101 -5.00 -1.34 -0.49
N ARG A 102 -5.60 -0.19 -0.81
CA ARG A 102 -6.99 -0.14 -1.30
C ARG A 102 -7.17 -1.01 -2.55
N ARG A 103 -6.27 -0.93 -3.53
CA ARG A 103 -6.32 -1.78 -4.73
C ARG A 103 -6.23 -3.26 -4.42
N CYS A 104 -5.38 -3.65 -3.47
CA CYS A 104 -5.27 -5.04 -3.05
C CYS A 104 -6.58 -5.56 -2.42
N TYR A 105 -7.25 -4.74 -1.60
CA TYR A 105 -8.55 -5.12 -1.05
C TYR A 105 -9.63 -5.20 -2.13
N LEU A 106 -9.68 -4.25 -3.06
CA LEU A 106 -10.61 -4.33 -4.20
C LEU A 106 -10.40 -5.59 -5.04
N LEU A 107 -9.15 -6.03 -5.22
CA LEU A 107 -8.88 -7.32 -5.87
C LEU A 107 -9.46 -8.47 -5.05
N ILE A 108 -9.21 -8.52 -3.74
CA ILE A 108 -9.70 -9.59 -2.86
C ILE A 108 -11.24 -9.65 -2.90
N ASP A 109 -11.90 -8.50 -2.85
CA ASP A 109 -13.35 -8.40 -2.79
C ASP A 109 -14.04 -8.80 -4.12
N ASN A 110 -13.37 -8.60 -5.27
CA ASN A 110 -13.98 -8.79 -6.57
C ASN A 110 -13.48 -10.01 -7.35
N ILE A 111 -12.35 -10.63 -6.98
CA ILE A 111 -11.74 -11.70 -7.78
C ILE A 111 -12.67 -12.92 -7.94
N ASP A 112 -13.57 -13.17 -7.00
CA ASP A 112 -14.50 -14.29 -7.04
C ASP A 112 -15.55 -14.14 -8.15
N THR A 113 -15.83 -12.93 -8.61
CA THR A 113 -16.77 -12.65 -9.70
C THR A 113 -16.19 -12.93 -11.08
N VAL A 114 -14.87 -13.10 -11.20
CA VAL A 114 -14.17 -13.28 -12.51
C VAL A 114 -14.59 -14.59 -13.16
N PRO A 115 -15.21 -14.55 -14.36
CA PRO A 115 -15.66 -15.74 -15.03
C PRO A 115 -14.48 -16.58 -15.56
N ARG A 116 -14.61 -17.89 -15.50
CA ARG A 116 -13.64 -18.87 -16.05
C ARG A 116 -12.24 -18.78 -15.44
N LEU A 117 -12.09 -18.17 -14.29
CA LEU A 117 -10.89 -18.24 -13.46
C LEU A 117 -11.10 -19.38 -12.45
N ASP A 118 -10.15 -20.31 -12.38
CA ASP A 118 -10.24 -21.43 -11.44
C ASP A 118 -9.99 -20.97 -10.02
N GLU A 119 -10.53 -21.70 -9.04
CA GLU A 119 -10.47 -21.33 -7.62
C GLU A 119 -9.04 -21.31 -7.07
N GLU A 120 -8.15 -22.17 -7.56
CA GLU A 120 -6.74 -22.19 -7.13
C GLU A 120 -6.04 -20.90 -7.55
N THR A 121 -6.26 -20.44 -8.78
CA THR A 121 -5.72 -19.16 -9.24
C THR A 121 -6.32 -17.97 -8.48
N LYS A 122 -7.63 -17.98 -8.19
CA LYS A 122 -8.26 -16.92 -7.38
C LYS A 122 -7.64 -16.84 -5.99
N GLU A 123 -7.49 -17.96 -5.30
CA GLU A 123 -6.86 -17.99 -3.98
C GLU A 123 -5.40 -17.58 -4.01
N THR A 124 -4.65 -17.92 -5.06
CA THR A 124 -3.28 -17.45 -5.26
C THR A 124 -3.24 -15.93 -5.43
N TYR A 125 -4.13 -15.34 -6.21
CA TYR A 125 -4.19 -13.89 -6.40
C TYR A 125 -4.57 -13.15 -5.10
N LYS A 126 -5.52 -13.70 -4.33
CA LYS A 126 -5.85 -13.19 -2.99
C LYS A 126 -4.65 -13.25 -2.05
N ALA A 127 -3.90 -14.35 -2.08
CA ALA A 127 -2.71 -14.52 -1.25
C ALA A 127 -1.60 -13.54 -1.62
N GLU A 128 -1.39 -13.28 -2.90
CA GLU A 128 -0.45 -12.26 -3.35
C GLU A 128 -0.89 -10.85 -2.95
N ALA A 129 -2.18 -10.54 -3.05
CA ALA A 129 -2.72 -9.27 -2.57
C ALA A 129 -2.52 -9.09 -1.07
N ARG A 130 -2.76 -10.15 -0.25
CA ARG A 130 -2.49 -10.14 1.20
C ARG A 130 -1.02 -9.92 1.52
N PHE A 131 -0.12 -10.56 0.77
CA PHE A 131 1.32 -10.32 0.90
C PHE A 131 1.66 -8.85 0.63
N LEU A 132 1.13 -8.26 -0.43
CA LEU A 132 1.35 -6.86 -0.77
C LEU A 132 0.77 -5.91 0.28
N ILE A 133 -0.41 -6.20 0.83
CA ILE A 133 -1.00 -5.44 1.95
C ILE A 133 -0.04 -5.44 3.15
N ALA A 134 0.49 -6.61 3.54
CA ALA A 134 1.48 -6.72 4.61
C ALA A 134 2.74 -5.91 4.30
N TYR A 135 3.27 -6.03 3.09
CA TYR A 135 4.48 -5.35 2.66
C TYR A 135 4.32 -3.82 2.64
N TYR A 136 3.20 -3.30 2.13
CA TYR A 136 2.93 -1.86 2.12
C TYR A 136 2.74 -1.30 3.52
N HIS A 137 2.06 -2.02 4.42
CA HIS A 137 1.99 -1.62 5.83
C HIS A 137 3.36 -1.65 6.50
N PHE A 138 4.22 -2.62 6.16
CA PHE A 138 5.60 -2.66 6.66
C PHE A 138 6.43 -1.47 6.16
N LEU A 139 6.31 -1.07 4.89
CA LEU A 139 6.95 0.14 4.38
C LEU A 139 6.50 1.39 5.12
N LEU A 140 5.18 1.51 5.37
CA LEU A 140 4.60 2.60 6.15
C LEU A 140 5.13 2.60 7.59
N LEU A 141 5.14 1.44 8.26
CA LEU A 141 5.64 1.28 9.62
C LEU A 141 7.11 1.70 9.75
N ARG A 142 7.94 1.32 8.78
CA ARG A 142 9.37 1.71 8.73
C ARG A 142 9.57 3.21 8.57
N ALA A 143 8.74 3.86 7.75
CA ALA A 143 8.90 5.27 7.39
C ALA A 143 8.26 6.22 8.41
N TYR A 144 7.16 5.81 9.04
CA TYR A 144 6.31 6.69 9.84
C TYR A 144 6.09 6.21 11.28
N GLY A 145 6.63 5.05 11.68
CA GLY A 145 6.38 4.44 12.99
C GLY A 145 4.93 3.92 13.09
N PRO A 146 4.22 4.17 14.20
CA PRO A 146 2.83 3.79 14.36
C PRO A 146 1.95 4.31 13.23
N ILE A 147 1.10 3.44 12.68
CA ILE A 147 0.26 3.74 11.50
C ILE A 147 -1.18 3.29 11.70
N PRO A 148 -2.14 3.87 10.97
CA PRO A 148 -3.46 3.28 10.80
C PRO A 148 -3.37 1.91 10.12
N ILE A 149 -4.02 0.91 10.72
CA ILE A 149 -4.19 -0.41 10.12
C ILE A 149 -5.46 -0.38 9.29
N VAL A 150 -5.34 -0.58 7.99
CA VAL A 150 -6.45 -0.59 7.03
C VAL A 150 -6.79 -2.04 6.69
N GLU A 151 -8.03 -2.45 6.94
CA GLU A 151 -8.49 -3.84 6.83
C GLU A 151 -9.54 -4.06 5.72
N LYS A 152 -9.85 -3.01 4.95
CA LYS A 152 -10.81 -3.05 3.82
C LYS A 152 -10.53 -1.97 2.80
N ALA A 153 -11.16 -2.07 1.63
CA ALA A 153 -11.25 -0.94 0.70
C ALA A 153 -12.26 0.08 1.24
N TYR A 154 -11.79 1.29 1.55
CA TYR A 154 -12.69 2.40 1.88
C TYR A 154 -13.21 3.06 0.61
N ASP A 155 -14.45 3.53 0.63
CA ASP A 155 -15.03 4.28 -0.47
C ASP A 155 -14.35 5.66 -0.61
N LEU A 156 -14.42 6.25 -1.81
CA LEU A 156 -13.75 7.53 -2.08
C LEU A 156 -14.38 8.71 -1.35
N ASP A 157 -15.64 8.58 -0.95
CA ASP A 157 -16.42 9.57 -0.20
C ASP A 157 -16.44 9.30 1.32
N THR A 158 -15.64 8.33 1.79
CA THR A 158 -15.53 8.03 3.24
C THR A 158 -15.01 9.25 3.99
N GLU A 159 -15.73 9.66 5.02
CA GLU A 159 -15.32 10.78 5.88
C GLU A 159 -14.02 10.47 6.62
N ILE A 160 -13.19 11.49 6.85
CA ILE A 160 -11.87 11.32 7.51
C ILE A 160 -12.00 10.71 8.90
N SER A 161 -13.08 11.04 9.62
CA SER A 161 -13.40 10.51 10.96
C SER A 161 -13.63 9.00 10.99
N ASP A 162 -13.97 8.40 9.85
CA ASP A 162 -14.29 6.97 9.75
C ASP A 162 -13.05 6.10 9.48
N PHE A 163 -11.92 6.75 9.21
CA PHE A 163 -10.65 6.02 9.09
C PHE A 163 -10.09 5.66 10.48
N PRO A 164 -9.43 4.49 10.60
CA PRO A 164 -8.86 4.08 11.87
C PRO A 164 -7.76 5.06 12.32
N PRO A 165 -7.65 5.36 13.63
CA PRO A 165 -6.53 6.11 14.17
C PRO A 165 -5.25 5.30 14.06
N ARG A 166 -4.10 5.91 14.35
CA ARG A 166 -2.83 5.19 14.45
C ARG A 166 -2.92 4.11 15.52
N SER A 167 -2.54 2.90 15.18
CA SER A 167 -2.37 1.81 16.13
C SER A 167 -0.96 1.85 16.72
N ASN A 168 -0.78 1.38 17.96
CA ASN A 168 0.55 1.31 18.53
C ASN A 168 1.48 0.38 17.71
N PHE A 169 2.78 0.60 17.83
CA PHE A 169 3.79 -0.07 17.03
C PHE A 169 3.71 -1.59 17.12
N ASP A 170 3.60 -2.14 18.32
CA ASP A 170 3.57 -3.59 18.52
C ASP A 170 2.30 -4.23 17.94
N LYS A 171 1.16 -3.54 18.00
CA LYS A 171 -0.07 -3.96 17.33
C LYS A 171 0.11 -3.98 15.82
N CYS A 172 0.78 -2.95 15.26
CA CYS A 172 1.08 -2.93 13.81
C CYS A 172 1.99 -4.10 13.42
N VAL A 173 3.06 -4.36 14.19
CA VAL A 173 3.98 -5.49 13.96
C VAL A 173 3.24 -6.81 13.97
N GLN A 174 2.40 -7.05 15.00
CA GLN A 174 1.67 -8.31 15.11
C GLN A 174 0.70 -8.48 13.94
N TRP A 175 -0.08 -7.45 13.62
CA TRP A 175 -1.04 -7.49 12.51
C TRP A 175 -0.37 -7.76 11.15
N ILE A 176 0.76 -7.08 10.86
CA ILE A 176 1.52 -7.31 9.63
C ILE A 176 2.06 -8.74 9.59
N SER A 177 2.55 -9.25 10.74
CA SER A 177 3.03 -10.63 10.89
C SER A 177 1.94 -11.65 10.57
N ASP A 178 0.73 -11.45 11.12
CA ASP A 178 -0.43 -12.31 10.90
C ASP A 178 -0.89 -12.26 9.43
N MET A 179 -0.81 -11.09 8.80
CA MET A 179 -1.13 -10.94 7.39
C MET A 179 -0.15 -11.69 6.48
N TYR A 180 1.16 -11.74 6.82
CA TYR A 180 2.12 -12.59 6.10
C TYR A 180 1.79 -14.08 6.28
N ASP A 181 1.36 -14.52 7.46
CA ASP A 181 0.95 -15.92 7.68
C ASP A 181 -0.31 -16.26 6.88
N LEU A 182 -1.27 -15.33 6.82
CA LEU A 182 -2.48 -15.50 6.02
C LEU A 182 -2.14 -15.59 4.51
N ALA A 183 -1.21 -14.77 4.04
CA ALA A 183 -0.73 -14.81 2.67
C ALA A 183 0.00 -16.13 2.34
N TYR A 184 0.86 -16.59 3.24
CA TYR A 184 1.65 -17.83 3.07
C TYR A 184 0.79 -19.03 2.67
N ASN A 185 -0.42 -19.17 3.23
CA ASN A 185 -1.27 -20.33 3.01
C ASN A 185 -1.70 -20.51 1.53
N GLY A 186 -1.88 -19.42 0.78
CA GLY A 186 -2.30 -19.45 -0.62
C GLY A 186 -1.19 -19.14 -1.63
N LEU A 187 0.00 -18.74 -1.18
CA LEU A 187 1.13 -18.46 -2.07
C LEU A 187 1.77 -19.75 -2.60
N LEU A 188 2.35 -19.65 -3.78
CA LEU A 188 3.15 -20.72 -4.37
C LEU A 188 4.55 -20.76 -3.73
N GLU A 189 5.14 -21.95 -3.66
CA GLU A 189 6.56 -22.10 -3.25
C GLU A 189 7.47 -21.40 -4.25
N GLN A 190 7.23 -21.58 -5.53
CA GLN A 190 7.99 -21.00 -6.61
C GLN A 190 7.06 -20.51 -7.71
N GLN A 191 7.32 -19.32 -8.24
CA GLN A 191 6.60 -18.82 -9.39
C GLN A 191 7.16 -19.42 -10.70
N PRO A 192 6.31 -19.67 -11.70
CA PRO A 192 6.75 -19.99 -13.05
C PRO A 192 7.69 -18.91 -13.61
N THR A 193 8.59 -19.29 -14.52
CA THR A 193 9.65 -18.41 -15.05
C THR A 193 9.13 -17.09 -15.64
N ASN A 194 7.95 -17.10 -16.26
CA ASN A 194 7.31 -15.91 -16.82
C ASN A 194 6.67 -14.99 -15.78
N TYR A 195 6.60 -15.43 -14.51
CA TYR A 195 6.02 -14.68 -13.39
C TYR A 195 7.06 -14.36 -12.29
N TYR A 196 8.34 -14.38 -12.62
CA TYR A 196 9.39 -14.00 -11.69
C TYR A 196 9.15 -12.60 -11.11
N GLY A 197 9.35 -12.49 -9.79
CA GLY A 197 9.13 -11.26 -9.04
C GLY A 197 7.77 -11.18 -8.34
N ARG A 198 6.84 -12.08 -8.62
CA ARG A 198 5.59 -12.22 -7.86
C ARG A 198 5.88 -12.91 -6.51
N ALA A 199 5.03 -12.63 -5.51
CA ALA A 199 5.18 -13.14 -4.15
C ALA A 199 5.19 -14.67 -4.10
N THR A 200 6.00 -15.21 -3.19
CA THR A 200 6.15 -16.64 -2.92
C THR A 200 6.11 -16.92 -1.43
N ARG A 201 5.93 -18.18 -1.03
CA ARG A 201 6.00 -18.59 0.39
C ARG A 201 7.33 -18.21 1.06
N PRO A 202 8.50 -18.49 0.45
CA PRO A 202 9.77 -18.03 1.01
C PRO A 202 9.84 -16.51 1.19
N ALA A 203 9.28 -15.72 0.25
CA ALA A 203 9.24 -14.28 0.38
C ALA A 203 8.41 -13.84 1.60
N ALA A 204 7.25 -14.44 1.84
CA ALA A 204 6.42 -14.13 3.00
C ALA A 204 7.15 -14.42 4.32
N LYS A 205 7.81 -15.57 4.44
CA LYS A 205 8.63 -15.92 5.61
C LYS A 205 9.80 -14.95 5.81
N THR A 206 10.49 -14.59 4.73
CA THR A 206 11.63 -13.67 4.78
C THR A 206 11.19 -12.27 5.25
N PHE A 207 10.11 -11.72 4.70
CA PHE A 207 9.64 -10.40 5.13
C PHE A 207 9.08 -10.39 6.55
N LYS A 208 8.47 -11.49 6.99
CA LYS A 208 8.06 -11.66 8.38
C LYS A 208 9.27 -11.64 9.33
N ALA A 209 10.36 -12.35 8.98
CA ALA A 209 11.60 -12.33 9.75
C ALA A 209 12.21 -10.91 9.82
N ILE A 210 12.26 -10.20 8.69
CA ILE A 210 12.75 -8.82 8.62
C ILE A 210 11.90 -7.89 9.49
N LEU A 211 10.57 -8.03 9.48
CA LEU A 211 9.65 -7.26 10.31
C LEU A 211 9.97 -7.41 11.80
N TRP A 212 10.13 -8.66 12.27
CA TRP A 212 10.44 -8.93 13.68
C TRP A 212 11.85 -8.51 14.08
N LEU A 213 12.82 -8.60 13.17
CA LEU A 213 14.17 -8.04 13.38
C LEU A 213 14.11 -6.51 13.58
N TYR A 214 13.29 -5.83 12.78
CA TYR A 214 13.04 -4.40 12.95
C TYR A 214 12.41 -4.10 14.32
N ALA A 215 11.36 -4.83 14.69
CA ALA A 215 10.66 -4.65 15.96
C ALA A 215 11.54 -4.93 17.19
N ALA A 216 12.50 -5.85 17.05
CA ALA A 216 13.46 -6.19 18.11
C ALA A 216 14.61 -5.16 18.24
N SER A 217 14.86 -4.36 17.20
CA SER A 217 16.01 -3.46 17.16
C SER A 217 15.93 -2.38 18.26
N PRO A 218 17.10 -1.89 18.76
CA PRO A 218 17.12 -0.91 19.86
C PRO A 218 16.37 0.38 19.58
N LEU A 219 16.18 0.75 18.31
CA LEU A 219 15.41 1.95 17.96
C LEU A 219 13.92 1.81 18.29
N PHE A 220 13.35 0.59 18.16
CA PHE A 220 11.91 0.36 18.27
C PHE A 220 11.51 -0.43 19.53
N ASN A 221 12.46 -1.03 20.22
CA ASN A 221 12.18 -1.91 21.35
C ASN A 221 12.50 -1.23 22.68
N GLY A 222 11.57 -0.44 23.19
CA GLY A 222 11.68 0.23 24.47
C GLY A 222 12.63 1.43 24.47
N ASN A 223 12.75 2.14 23.34
CA ASN A 223 13.60 3.32 23.24
C ASN A 223 12.91 4.56 23.80
N THR A 224 13.19 4.87 25.07
CA THR A 224 12.67 6.08 25.73
C THR A 224 13.50 7.34 25.45
N GLU A 225 14.72 7.21 24.91
CA GLU A 225 15.52 8.35 24.49
C GLU A 225 14.83 9.19 23.40
N PHE A 226 14.21 8.50 22.43
CA PHE A 226 13.53 9.18 21.33
C PHE A 226 12.00 9.25 21.46
N TYR A 227 11.39 8.36 22.26
CA TYR A 227 9.94 8.18 22.24
C TYR A 227 9.24 8.37 23.60
N ALA A 228 9.95 8.86 24.65
CA ALA A 228 9.30 9.10 25.94
C ALA A 228 8.20 10.17 25.86
N ASP A 229 8.45 11.25 25.08
CA ASP A 229 7.57 12.42 25.02
C ASP A 229 6.97 12.62 23.61
N THR A 230 7.04 11.60 22.74
CA THR A 230 6.58 11.69 21.36
C THR A 230 5.66 10.52 21.00
N LEU A 231 4.89 10.67 19.93
CA LEU A 231 3.98 9.62 19.44
C LEU A 231 3.03 9.15 20.55
N ILE A 232 2.43 10.11 21.25
CA ILE A 232 1.38 9.89 22.23
C ILE A 232 0.04 10.08 21.55
N ASP A 233 -0.89 9.16 21.77
CA ASP A 233 -2.25 9.26 21.25
C ASP A 233 -2.94 10.47 21.89
N PRO A 234 -3.46 11.43 21.11
CA PRO A 234 -4.02 12.66 21.66
C PRO A 234 -5.35 12.47 22.39
N GLU A 235 -6.06 11.36 22.13
CA GLU A 235 -7.36 11.08 22.74
C GLU A 235 -7.22 10.26 24.02
N THR A 236 -6.32 9.26 24.00
CA THR A 236 -6.16 8.32 25.11
C THR A 236 -4.99 8.65 26.04
N GLY A 237 -4.01 9.40 25.54
CA GLY A 237 -2.74 9.66 26.26
C GLY A 237 -1.79 8.47 26.28
N GLU A 238 -2.09 7.39 25.55
CA GLU A 238 -1.23 6.22 25.49
C GLU A 238 -0.03 6.43 24.55
N HIS A 239 1.12 5.87 24.94
CA HIS A 239 2.28 5.84 24.08
C HIS A 239 2.06 4.88 22.90
N LEU A 240 2.23 5.39 21.69
CA LEU A 240 2.13 4.57 20.47
C LEU A 240 3.41 3.76 20.20
N MET A 241 4.54 4.11 20.84
CA MET A 241 5.79 3.37 20.80
C MET A 241 6.03 2.63 22.11
N PRO A 242 6.63 1.40 22.06
CA PRO A 242 6.96 0.64 23.26
C PRO A 242 7.91 1.42 24.18
N GLN A 243 7.56 1.54 25.45
CA GLN A 243 8.37 2.23 26.47
C GLN A 243 9.29 1.27 27.24
N ASN A 244 9.04 -0.03 27.18
CA ASN A 244 9.81 -1.06 27.87
C ASN A 244 10.48 -1.99 26.87
N TYR A 245 11.73 -2.37 27.17
CA TYR A 245 12.45 -3.37 26.38
C TYR A 245 11.81 -4.75 26.57
N ASP A 246 11.56 -5.44 25.44
CA ASP A 246 11.04 -6.81 25.39
C ASP A 246 12.02 -7.73 24.69
N ALA A 247 12.69 -8.59 25.47
CA ALA A 247 13.66 -9.58 24.96
C ALA A 247 13.01 -10.63 24.04
N THR A 248 11.70 -10.92 24.21
CA THR A 248 11.02 -11.93 23.42
C THR A 248 10.92 -11.57 21.93
N LYS A 249 11.05 -10.30 21.58
CA LYS A 249 11.11 -9.87 20.18
C LYS A 249 12.34 -10.41 19.45
N TRP A 250 13.48 -10.53 20.13
CA TRP A 250 14.69 -11.15 19.58
C TRP A 250 14.52 -12.65 19.39
N GLU A 251 13.85 -13.32 20.32
CA GLU A 251 13.53 -14.74 20.19
C GLU A 251 12.63 -15.00 18.99
N LYS A 252 11.58 -14.20 18.81
CA LYS A 252 10.71 -14.25 17.63
C LYS A 252 11.48 -13.95 16.34
N ALA A 253 12.33 -12.91 16.32
CA ALA A 253 13.14 -12.57 15.15
C ALA A 253 14.04 -13.74 14.74
N LEU A 254 14.71 -14.41 15.69
CA LEU A 254 15.52 -15.60 15.45
C LEU A 254 14.65 -16.76 14.93
N GLN A 255 13.54 -17.06 15.59
CA GLN A 255 12.63 -18.12 15.16
C GLN A 255 12.20 -17.93 13.71
N TYR A 256 11.69 -16.74 13.35
CA TYR A 256 11.21 -16.49 11.99
C TYR A 256 12.34 -16.44 10.96
N ALA A 257 13.55 -16.05 11.35
CA ALA A 257 14.72 -16.13 10.47
C ALA A 257 15.07 -17.60 10.13
N LEU A 258 15.04 -18.50 11.11
CA LEU A 258 15.26 -19.94 10.89
C LEU A 258 14.15 -20.56 10.03
N GLU A 259 12.90 -20.18 10.26
CA GLU A 259 11.77 -20.60 9.41
C GLU A 259 11.91 -20.11 7.96
N ALA A 260 12.41 -18.89 7.75
CA ALA A 260 12.67 -18.34 6.43
C ALA A 260 13.82 -19.09 5.73
N GLU A 261 14.93 -19.37 6.43
CA GLU A 261 16.05 -20.16 5.92
C GLU A 261 15.58 -21.55 5.46
N GLU A 262 14.80 -22.24 6.29
CA GLU A 262 14.24 -23.55 5.93
C GLU A 262 13.35 -23.47 4.68
N SER A 263 12.55 -22.42 4.55
CA SER A 263 11.67 -22.23 3.40
C SER A 263 12.44 -21.91 2.11
N CYS A 264 13.61 -21.29 2.18
CA CYS A 264 14.45 -20.97 1.03
C CYS A 264 15.31 -22.16 0.54
N THR A 265 15.49 -23.18 1.37
CA THR A 265 16.35 -24.36 1.05
C THR A 265 15.57 -25.54 0.46
N LYS A 266 14.27 -25.45 0.40
CA LYS A 266 13.38 -26.45 -0.23
C LYS A 266 13.13 -26.13 -1.69
#